data_a950edacb05719bbf514a1b79a545bfb
#
_entry.id   a950edacb05719bbf514a1b79a545bfb
#
_cell.length_a   1.000
_cell.length_b   1.000
_cell.length_c   1.000
_cell.angle_alpha   90.00
_cell.angle_beta   90.00
_cell.angle_gamma   90.00
#
_symmetry.space_group_name_H-M   'P 1'
#
loop_
_entity.id
_entity.type
_entity.pdbx_description
1 polymer ?
#
loop_
_entity_poly.entity_id
_entity_poly.type
_entity_poly.pdbx_seq_one_letter_code
_entity_poly.pdbx_strand_id
1 'polypeptide(L)'
;MARLAQNYPQISLEWIMLGVGFMEKNDPIVEISTMADLNQYCIQKDKTLPLLPMSAVAGWNGVDVDGINLDECERMVVPYLVEAGAEFLIRATGKSMQPTYNNGDILACRRVREAHNIQWGKVYVIDSEEGSMVKRLKKSDNEECILCCSDNTEYDPFNLRKNEIRSLSLVVGSIQVE
;
A
#
# COMPACT_ATOMS: atom_id res chain seq x y z
N MET A 1 -9.20 -17.23 34.90
CA MET A 1 -7.79 -16.94 34.54
C MET A 1 -7.09 -18.17 33.98
N ALA A 2 -6.99 -19.30 34.69
CA ALA A 2 -6.32 -20.51 34.19
C ALA A 2 -6.85 -21.05 32.85
N ARG A 3 -8.14 -20.92 32.56
CA ARG A 3 -8.75 -21.36 31.29
C ARG A 3 -8.34 -20.52 30.06
N LEU A 4 -8.06 -19.24 30.22
CA LEU A 4 -7.59 -18.39 29.12
C LEU A 4 -6.16 -18.75 28.73
N ALA A 5 -5.28 -18.97 29.69
CA ALA A 5 -3.92 -19.39 29.42
C ALA A 5 -3.78 -20.81 28.82
N GLN A 6 -4.76 -21.68 29.08
CA GLN A 6 -4.82 -23.02 28.48
C GLN A 6 -5.32 -22.97 27.01
N ASN A 7 -6.27 -22.10 26.71
CA ASN A 7 -6.84 -21.98 25.35
C ASN A 7 -5.97 -21.13 24.41
N TYR A 8 -5.15 -20.26 24.96
CA TYR A 8 -4.27 -19.35 24.21
C TYR A 8 -2.85 -19.37 24.78
N PRO A 9 -2.12 -20.49 24.64
CA PRO A 9 -0.79 -20.67 25.24
C PRO A 9 0.26 -19.69 24.72
N GLN A 10 0.02 -19.09 23.55
CA GLN A 10 0.89 -18.08 22.94
C GLN A 10 0.76 -16.69 23.60
N ILE A 11 -0.32 -16.43 24.36
CA ILE A 11 -0.53 -15.11 24.96
C ILE A 11 0.18 -14.99 26.30
N SER A 12 0.83 -13.85 26.54
CA SER A 12 1.50 -13.53 27.80
C SER A 12 0.48 -13.33 28.93
N LEU A 13 0.68 -14.04 30.05
CA LEU A 13 -0.12 -13.84 31.27
C LEU A 13 0.08 -12.46 31.87
N GLU A 14 1.27 -11.88 31.78
CA GLU A 14 1.55 -10.53 32.24
C GLU A 14 0.76 -9.51 31.46
N TRP A 15 0.68 -9.67 30.14
CA TRP A 15 -0.12 -8.78 29.28
C TRP A 15 -1.61 -8.88 29.64
N ILE A 16 -2.13 -10.11 29.86
CA ILE A 16 -3.55 -10.29 30.26
C ILE A 16 -3.85 -9.68 31.62
N MET A 17 -2.93 -9.78 32.57
CA MET A 17 -3.17 -9.37 33.95
C MET A 17 -2.87 -7.89 34.22
N LEU A 18 -1.84 -7.35 33.57
CA LEU A 18 -1.28 -6.04 33.91
C LEU A 18 -1.37 -5.05 32.74
N GLY A 19 -1.67 -5.52 31.53
CA GLY A 19 -1.64 -4.71 30.31
C GLY A 19 -0.23 -4.23 29.94
N VAL A 20 0.82 -4.87 30.48
CA VAL A 20 2.21 -4.49 30.29
C VAL A 20 2.94 -5.57 29.50
N GLY A 21 3.87 -5.16 28.62
CA GLY A 21 4.63 -6.08 27.78
C GLY A 21 3.90 -6.44 26.47
N PHE A 22 4.38 -7.49 25.82
CA PHE A 22 3.83 -7.97 24.57
C PHE A 22 2.72 -8.99 24.79
N MET A 23 1.73 -8.97 23.89
CA MET A 23 0.60 -9.90 23.94
C MET A 23 1.04 -11.35 23.74
N GLU A 24 1.99 -11.59 22.85
CA GLU A 24 2.51 -12.94 22.57
C GLU A 24 3.79 -13.25 23.36
N LYS A 25 3.87 -14.46 23.93
CA LYS A 25 5.01 -14.90 24.74
C LYS A 25 6.34 -14.98 23.98
N ASN A 26 6.28 -15.15 22.68
CA ASN A 26 7.45 -15.28 21.81
C ASN A 26 7.88 -13.97 21.16
N ASP A 27 7.20 -12.86 21.50
CA ASP A 27 7.70 -11.57 21.07
C ASP A 27 8.96 -11.23 21.87
N PRO A 28 10.12 -11.13 21.23
CA PRO A 28 11.33 -10.75 21.95
C PRO A 28 11.11 -9.35 22.55
N ILE A 29 11.52 -9.17 23.80
CA ILE A 29 11.67 -7.85 24.40
C ILE A 29 12.80 -7.18 23.61
N VAL A 30 12.44 -6.36 22.64
CA VAL A 30 13.42 -5.56 21.89
C VAL A 30 13.50 -4.22 22.59
N GLU A 31 14.64 -3.92 23.20
CA GLU A 31 14.94 -2.58 23.67
C GLU A 31 15.14 -1.69 22.45
N ILE A 32 14.10 -0.96 22.09
CA ILE A 32 14.13 0.02 20.99
C ILE A 32 14.68 1.31 21.56
N SER A 33 15.97 1.51 21.41
CA SER A 33 16.66 2.73 21.85
C SER A 33 16.90 3.74 20.72
N THR A 34 16.84 3.29 19.48
CA THR A 34 17.07 4.12 18.30
C THR A 34 16.00 3.90 17.22
N MET A 35 15.91 4.85 16.26
CA MET A 35 15.06 4.67 15.07
C MET A 35 15.52 3.49 14.21
N ALA A 36 16.81 3.16 14.23
CA ALA A 36 17.35 1.99 13.54
C ALA A 36 16.82 0.69 14.15
N ASP A 37 16.78 0.59 15.48
CA ASP A 37 16.24 -0.57 16.20
C ASP A 37 14.75 -0.74 15.91
N LEU A 38 13.99 0.38 15.90
CA LEU A 38 12.58 0.37 15.56
C LEU A 38 12.36 -0.13 14.12
N ASN A 39 13.14 0.36 13.17
CA ASN A 39 13.06 -0.06 11.78
C ASN A 39 13.35 -1.55 11.64
N GLN A 40 14.41 -2.04 12.29
CA GLN A 40 14.76 -3.47 12.25
C GLN A 40 13.68 -4.35 12.89
N TYR A 41 13.10 -3.92 14.01
CA TYR A 41 11.97 -4.60 14.65
C TYR A 41 10.75 -4.69 13.75
N CYS A 42 10.40 -3.57 13.10
CA CYS A 42 9.26 -3.51 12.18
C CYS A 42 9.48 -4.36 10.91
N ILE A 43 10.70 -4.44 10.41
CA ILE A 43 11.07 -5.33 9.28
C ILE A 43 10.84 -6.79 9.69
N GLN A 44 11.29 -7.20 10.88
CA GLN A 44 11.09 -8.57 11.39
C GLN A 44 9.61 -8.93 11.59
N LYS A 45 8.74 -7.95 11.81
CA LYS A 45 7.30 -8.13 12.01
C LYS A 45 6.47 -7.86 10.74
N ASP A 46 7.10 -7.75 9.56
CA ASP A 46 6.43 -7.41 8.29
C ASP A 46 5.58 -6.12 8.35
N LYS A 47 5.96 -5.17 9.22
CA LYS A 47 5.25 -3.89 9.40
C LYS A 47 5.79 -2.77 8.53
N THR A 48 6.69 -3.09 7.61
CA THR A 48 7.26 -2.13 6.66
C THR A 48 6.71 -2.32 5.26
N LEU A 49 6.57 -1.22 4.54
CA LEU A 49 6.18 -1.22 3.13
C LEU A 49 7.34 -0.68 2.27
N PRO A 50 7.66 -1.33 1.15
CA PRO A 50 8.65 -0.81 0.21
C PRO A 50 8.10 0.43 -0.49
N LEU A 51 8.93 1.47 -0.63
CA LEU A 51 8.64 2.64 -1.46
C LEU A 51 9.18 2.36 -2.87
N LEU A 52 8.26 2.10 -3.79
CA LEU A 52 8.60 1.78 -5.17
C LEU A 52 8.66 3.04 -6.03
N PRO A 53 9.61 3.17 -6.95
CA PRO A 53 9.52 4.16 -8.01
C PRO A 53 8.32 3.86 -8.92
N MET A 54 7.70 4.90 -9.48
CA MET A 54 6.50 4.74 -10.32
C MET A 54 6.74 3.79 -11.51
N SER A 55 7.94 3.78 -12.07
CA SER A 55 8.35 2.86 -13.13
C SER A 55 8.38 1.39 -12.72
N ALA A 56 8.54 1.11 -11.42
CA ALA A 56 8.57 -0.25 -10.89
C ALA A 56 7.18 -0.84 -10.65
N VAL A 57 6.13 -0.02 -10.69
CA VAL A 57 4.74 -0.50 -10.56
C VAL A 57 4.34 -1.30 -11.79
N ALA A 58 4.96 -1.00 -12.95
CA ALA A 58 4.85 -1.76 -14.18
C ALA A 58 5.35 -3.18 -13.97
N GLY A 59 4.44 -4.16 -14.00
CA GLY A 59 4.79 -5.59 -13.92
C GLY A 59 5.08 -6.13 -12.50
N TRP A 60 4.96 -5.35 -11.44
CA TRP A 60 5.21 -5.86 -10.09
C TRP A 60 4.26 -6.99 -9.69
N ASN A 61 4.83 -8.19 -9.51
CA ASN A 61 4.12 -9.42 -9.13
C ASN A 61 4.34 -9.81 -7.65
N GLY A 62 4.94 -8.91 -6.85
CA GLY A 62 5.34 -9.23 -5.47
C GLY A 62 6.67 -10.02 -5.41
N VAL A 63 7.29 -10.23 -6.56
CA VAL A 63 8.61 -10.83 -6.75
C VAL A 63 9.39 -9.85 -7.62
N ASP A 64 10.71 -9.87 -7.59
CA ASP A 64 11.59 -8.96 -8.31
C ASP A 64 11.06 -8.52 -9.68
N VAL A 65 10.96 -7.21 -9.86
CA VAL A 65 10.49 -6.61 -11.11
C VAL A 65 11.69 -6.19 -11.92
N ASP A 66 11.85 -6.74 -13.12
CA ASP A 66 12.78 -6.30 -14.17
C ASP A 66 13.99 -5.47 -13.69
N GLY A 67 14.82 -6.07 -12.80
CA GLY A 67 16.06 -5.46 -12.31
C GLY A 67 15.93 -4.56 -11.07
N ILE A 68 14.76 -4.47 -10.43
CA ILE A 68 14.62 -3.79 -9.14
C ILE A 68 14.64 -4.82 -8.01
N ASN A 69 15.71 -4.84 -7.27
CA ASN A 69 15.84 -5.63 -6.05
C ASN A 69 15.00 -4.98 -4.94
N LEU A 70 13.91 -5.62 -4.51
CA LEU A 70 13.05 -5.12 -3.44
C LEU A 70 13.79 -4.94 -2.11
N ASP A 71 14.87 -5.68 -1.89
CA ASP A 71 15.72 -5.54 -0.70
C ASP A 71 16.53 -4.23 -0.71
N GLU A 72 16.72 -3.62 -1.88
CA GLU A 72 17.40 -2.34 -2.04
C GLU A 72 16.44 -1.14 -2.03
N CYS A 73 15.13 -1.37 -2.07
CA CYS A 73 14.14 -0.31 -1.98
C CYS A 73 14.10 0.30 -0.59
N GLU A 74 13.95 1.62 -0.53
CA GLU A 74 13.62 2.31 0.72
C GLU A 74 12.35 1.69 1.32
N ARG A 75 12.35 1.41 2.62
CA ARG A 75 11.21 0.85 3.33
C ARG A 75 10.75 1.80 4.42
N MET A 76 9.44 1.96 4.55
CA MET A 76 8.83 2.81 5.56
C MET A 76 8.07 1.99 6.59
N VAL A 77 8.23 2.35 7.85
CA VAL A 77 7.47 1.78 8.98
C VAL A 77 6.12 2.48 9.06
N VAL A 78 5.08 1.82 8.60
CA VAL A 78 3.71 2.39 8.56
C VAL A 78 2.66 1.32 8.95
N PRO A 79 2.64 0.88 10.22
CA PRO A 79 1.82 -0.24 10.67
C PRO A 79 0.34 -0.10 10.31
N TYR A 80 -0.22 1.10 10.46
CA TYR A 80 -1.62 1.36 10.14
C TYR A 80 -1.95 1.10 8.66
N LEU A 81 -1.05 1.45 7.74
CA LEU A 81 -1.26 1.20 6.31
C LEU A 81 -1.11 -0.27 5.96
N VAL A 82 -0.22 -1.00 6.66
CA VAL A 82 -0.12 -2.47 6.54
C VAL A 82 -1.43 -3.12 6.99
N GLU A 83 -1.99 -2.71 8.13
CA GLU A 83 -3.27 -3.20 8.63
C GLU A 83 -4.44 -2.86 7.68
N ALA A 84 -4.37 -1.72 6.98
CA ALA A 84 -5.32 -1.36 5.92
C ALA A 84 -5.15 -2.20 4.65
N GLY A 85 -4.18 -3.10 4.62
CA GLY A 85 -3.89 -4.03 3.54
C GLY A 85 -3.06 -3.41 2.41
N ALA A 86 -2.27 -2.39 2.69
CA ALA A 86 -1.27 -1.89 1.73
C ALA A 86 -0.17 -2.94 1.53
N GLU A 87 0.31 -3.06 0.31
CA GLU A 87 1.39 -3.98 -0.09
C GLU A 87 2.68 -3.22 -0.44
N PHE A 88 2.55 -1.99 -0.89
CA PHE A 88 3.67 -1.11 -1.26
C PHE A 88 3.27 0.37 -1.20
N LEU A 89 4.27 1.23 -1.28
CA LEU A 89 4.15 2.68 -1.34
C LEU A 89 4.67 3.19 -2.68
N ILE A 90 4.10 4.28 -3.16
CA ILE A 90 4.63 5.06 -4.28
C ILE A 90 4.62 6.54 -3.94
N ARG A 91 5.43 7.32 -4.64
CA ARG A 91 5.38 8.78 -4.56
C ARG A 91 4.50 9.33 -5.68
N ALA A 92 3.47 10.10 -5.31
CA ALA A 92 2.64 10.81 -6.28
C ALA A 92 3.47 11.85 -7.03
N THR A 93 3.30 11.91 -8.35
CA THR A 93 3.96 12.88 -9.20
C THR A 93 2.96 13.65 -10.05
N GLY A 94 3.25 14.94 -10.28
CA GLY A 94 2.39 15.80 -11.08
C GLY A 94 1.24 16.43 -10.30
N LYS A 95 0.30 17.03 -11.02
CA LYS A 95 -0.80 17.84 -10.46
C LYS A 95 -2.19 17.27 -10.77
N SER A 96 -2.27 16.17 -11.54
CA SER A 96 -3.55 15.66 -12.04
C SER A 96 -4.51 15.18 -10.95
N MET A 97 -4.00 14.84 -9.76
CA MET A 97 -4.82 14.37 -8.64
C MET A 97 -5.00 15.42 -7.53
N GLN A 98 -4.61 16.67 -7.77
CA GLN A 98 -4.91 17.77 -6.85
C GLN A 98 -6.41 18.09 -6.85
N PRO A 99 -6.99 18.51 -5.70
CA PRO A 99 -6.36 18.71 -4.40
C PRO A 99 -6.26 17.44 -3.54
N THR A 100 -6.75 16.29 -4.02
CA THR A 100 -6.80 15.03 -3.22
C THR A 100 -5.39 14.54 -2.87
N TYR A 101 -4.49 14.54 -3.85
CA TYR A 101 -3.08 14.19 -3.67
C TYR A 101 -2.19 15.24 -4.33
N ASN A 102 -1.21 15.69 -3.60
CA ASN A 102 -0.21 16.65 -4.07
C ASN A 102 1.02 15.94 -4.64
N ASN A 103 1.79 16.68 -5.42
CA ASN A 103 3.08 16.21 -5.87
C ASN A 103 4.00 15.95 -4.67
N GLY A 104 4.55 14.75 -4.55
CA GLY A 104 5.39 14.34 -3.43
C GLY A 104 4.69 13.50 -2.36
N ASP A 105 3.37 13.52 -2.29
CA ASP A 105 2.61 12.68 -1.37
C ASP A 105 2.93 11.19 -1.57
N ILE A 106 2.90 10.42 -0.49
CA ILE A 106 3.14 8.98 -0.53
C ILE A 106 1.79 8.27 -0.51
N LEU A 107 1.54 7.46 -1.53
CA LEU A 107 0.32 6.68 -1.68
C LEU A 107 0.60 5.23 -1.27
N ALA A 108 -0.24 4.70 -0.39
CA ALA A 108 -0.21 3.30 0.02
C ALA A 108 -1.16 2.50 -0.87
N CYS A 109 -0.63 1.47 -1.50
CA CYS A 109 -1.30 0.75 -2.57
C CYS A 109 -1.47 -0.72 -2.25
N ARG A 110 -2.62 -1.27 -2.66
CA ARG A 110 -2.93 -2.69 -2.63
C ARG A 110 -3.26 -3.17 -4.03
N ARG A 111 -2.64 -4.24 -4.46
CA ARG A 111 -2.86 -4.81 -5.78
C ARG A 111 -4.27 -5.36 -5.95
N VAL A 112 -4.87 -5.10 -7.10
CA VAL A 112 -6.11 -5.71 -7.53
C VAL A 112 -5.77 -6.94 -8.36
N ARG A 113 -6.02 -8.13 -7.81
CA ARG A 113 -5.66 -9.40 -8.47
C ARG A 113 -6.66 -9.82 -9.54
N GLU A 114 -7.90 -9.34 -9.41
CA GLU A 114 -9.00 -9.73 -10.30
C GLU A 114 -9.75 -8.49 -10.79
N ALA A 115 -9.83 -8.34 -12.11
CA ALA A 115 -10.40 -7.14 -12.75
C ALA A 115 -11.89 -6.88 -12.38
N HIS A 116 -12.64 -7.88 -11.93
CA HIS A 116 -14.02 -7.69 -11.48
C HIS A 116 -14.14 -7.05 -10.08
N ASN A 117 -13.04 -6.95 -9.33
CA ASN A 117 -12.99 -6.34 -8.00
C ASN A 117 -12.73 -4.82 -8.03
N ILE A 118 -12.94 -4.15 -9.17
CA ILE A 118 -12.78 -2.70 -9.27
C ILE A 118 -13.88 -2.00 -8.46
N GLN A 119 -13.45 -1.19 -7.48
CA GLN A 119 -14.34 -0.32 -6.71
C GLN A 119 -14.44 1.04 -7.42
N TRP A 120 -15.57 1.28 -8.06
CA TRP A 120 -15.78 2.51 -8.82
C TRP A 120 -15.78 3.76 -7.93
N GLY A 121 -15.21 4.84 -8.43
CA GLY A 121 -15.04 6.10 -7.70
C GLY A 121 -13.81 6.15 -6.79
N LYS A 122 -13.07 5.07 -6.64
CA LYS A 122 -11.80 5.03 -5.91
C LYS A 122 -10.62 5.40 -6.79
N VAL A 123 -9.50 5.75 -6.16
CA VAL A 123 -8.25 6.09 -6.85
C VAL A 123 -7.39 4.86 -6.98
N TYR A 124 -6.80 4.71 -8.14
CA TYR A 124 -5.95 3.58 -8.52
C TYR A 124 -4.63 4.06 -9.12
N VAL A 125 -3.61 3.30 -8.90
CA VAL A 125 -2.40 3.30 -9.73
C VAL A 125 -2.66 2.33 -10.86
N ILE A 126 -2.55 2.82 -12.08
CA ILE A 126 -2.79 2.07 -13.31
C ILE A 126 -1.44 1.93 -14.00
N ASP A 127 -1.07 0.72 -14.36
CA ASP A 127 0.00 0.47 -15.31
C ASP A 127 -0.60 0.11 -16.67
N SER A 128 -0.21 0.84 -17.68
CA SER A 128 -0.67 0.67 -19.05
C SER A 128 0.50 0.67 -20.04
N GLU A 129 0.20 0.46 -21.31
CA GLU A 129 1.22 0.54 -22.38
C GLU A 129 1.85 1.93 -22.48
N GLU A 130 1.11 2.98 -22.12
CA GLU A 130 1.58 4.37 -22.12
C GLU A 130 2.33 4.76 -20.82
N GLY A 131 2.47 3.82 -19.88
CA GLY A 131 3.13 4.04 -18.60
C GLY A 131 2.21 3.99 -17.39
N SER A 132 2.77 4.30 -16.23
CA SER A 132 2.06 4.24 -14.95
C SER A 132 1.46 5.60 -14.60
N MET A 133 0.20 5.60 -14.14
CA MET A 133 -0.53 6.82 -13.79
C MET A 133 -1.43 6.62 -12.56
N VAL A 134 -1.76 7.71 -11.87
CA VAL A 134 -2.73 7.71 -10.76
C VAL A 134 -4.01 8.39 -11.24
N LYS A 135 -5.14 7.69 -11.19
CA LYS A 135 -6.44 8.18 -11.63
C LYS A 135 -7.58 7.65 -10.76
N ARG A 136 -8.68 8.37 -10.74
CA ARG A 136 -9.95 7.90 -10.19
C ARG A 136 -10.71 7.13 -11.25
N LEU A 137 -11.05 5.86 -10.96
CA LEU A 137 -11.74 5.02 -11.93
C LEU A 137 -13.25 5.15 -11.80
N LYS A 138 -13.91 5.37 -12.92
CA LYS A 138 -15.37 5.36 -13.06
C LYS A 138 -15.79 4.38 -14.15
N LYS A 139 -17.06 4.01 -14.13
CA LYS A 139 -17.64 3.23 -15.23
C LYS A 139 -17.62 4.07 -16.50
N SER A 140 -17.24 3.47 -17.61
CA SER A 140 -17.38 4.03 -18.95
C SER A 140 -18.73 3.60 -19.55
N ASP A 141 -19.26 4.39 -20.49
CA ASP A 141 -20.41 3.99 -21.32
C ASP A 141 -20.03 2.84 -22.28
N ASN A 142 -18.75 2.68 -22.57
CA ASN A 142 -18.23 1.53 -23.31
C ASN A 142 -17.77 0.45 -22.31
N GLU A 143 -18.39 -0.73 -22.38
CA GLU A 143 -18.10 -1.86 -21.48
C GLU A 143 -16.67 -2.38 -21.58
N GLU A 144 -16.00 -2.17 -22.73
CA GLU A 144 -14.59 -2.57 -22.92
C GLU A 144 -13.60 -1.56 -22.33
N CYS A 145 -14.07 -0.41 -21.88
CA CYS A 145 -13.26 0.68 -21.35
C CYS A 145 -13.49 0.92 -19.87
N ILE A 146 -12.57 1.65 -19.28
CA ILE A 146 -12.67 2.26 -17.96
C ILE A 146 -12.50 3.77 -18.14
N LEU A 147 -13.36 4.57 -17.52
CA LEU A 147 -13.21 6.02 -17.52
C LEU A 147 -12.19 6.41 -16.43
N CYS A 148 -11.07 6.95 -16.88
CA CYS A 148 -9.99 7.47 -16.04
C CYS A 148 -10.19 8.96 -15.82
N CYS A 149 -10.45 9.37 -14.57
CA CYS A 149 -10.67 10.74 -14.18
C CYS A 149 -9.50 11.26 -13.33
N SER A 150 -9.09 12.47 -13.61
CA SER A 150 -8.25 13.27 -12.72
C SER A 150 -9.13 13.95 -11.67
N ASP A 151 -8.61 14.16 -10.46
CA ASP A 151 -9.32 14.97 -9.45
C ASP A 151 -9.13 16.47 -9.72
N ASN A 152 -8.06 16.83 -10.43
CA ASN A 152 -7.86 18.17 -10.95
C ASN A 152 -8.70 18.38 -12.22
N THR A 153 -9.63 19.32 -12.16
CA THR A 153 -10.58 19.64 -13.24
C THR A 153 -9.95 20.26 -14.48
N GLU A 154 -8.66 20.64 -14.43
CA GLU A 154 -7.92 21.09 -15.61
C GLU A 154 -7.58 19.94 -16.58
N TYR A 155 -7.75 18.69 -16.12
CA TYR A 155 -7.46 17.51 -16.92
C TYR A 155 -8.74 16.78 -17.29
N ASP A 156 -9.01 16.70 -18.57
CA ASP A 156 -10.17 15.99 -19.09
C ASP A 156 -10.11 14.48 -18.79
N PRO A 157 -11.25 13.85 -18.47
CA PRO A 157 -11.32 12.41 -18.34
C PRO A 157 -11.15 11.73 -19.70
N PHE A 158 -10.59 10.52 -19.70
CA PHE A 158 -10.40 9.73 -20.91
C PHE A 158 -10.76 8.27 -20.70
N ASN A 159 -11.11 7.58 -21.79
CA ASN A 159 -11.38 6.16 -21.77
C ASN A 159 -10.08 5.37 -22.02
N LEU A 160 -9.80 4.41 -21.14
CA LEU A 160 -8.70 3.45 -21.29
C LEU A 160 -9.30 2.07 -21.53
N ARG A 161 -8.83 1.37 -22.55
CA ARG A 161 -9.30 0.02 -22.84
C ARG A 161 -8.78 -0.96 -21.78
N LYS A 162 -9.63 -1.89 -21.36
CA LYS A 162 -9.28 -2.87 -20.32
C LYS A 162 -8.10 -3.77 -20.73
N ASN A 163 -7.94 -4.03 -22.01
CA ASN A 163 -6.83 -4.84 -22.54
C ASN A 163 -5.48 -4.09 -22.58
N GLU A 164 -5.49 -2.77 -22.47
CA GLU A 164 -4.28 -1.94 -22.37
C GLU A 164 -3.74 -1.86 -20.94
N ILE A 165 -4.53 -2.32 -19.96
CA ILE A 165 -4.17 -2.30 -18.54
C ILE A 165 -3.38 -3.55 -18.19
N ARG A 166 -2.13 -3.38 -17.79
CA ARG A 166 -1.24 -4.46 -17.33
C ARG A 166 -1.47 -4.79 -15.87
N SER A 167 -1.61 -3.75 -15.04
CA SER A 167 -1.89 -3.92 -13.61
C SER A 167 -2.69 -2.77 -13.03
N LEU A 168 -3.43 -3.07 -11.97
CA LEU A 168 -4.18 -2.10 -11.17
C LEU A 168 -3.83 -2.25 -9.69
N SER A 169 -3.63 -1.13 -9.01
CA SER A 169 -3.47 -1.12 -7.57
C SER A 169 -4.36 -0.05 -6.94
N LEU A 170 -5.17 -0.45 -5.98
CA LEU A 170 -6.07 0.44 -5.23
C LEU A 170 -5.25 1.27 -4.24
N VAL A 171 -5.44 2.58 -4.23
CA VAL A 171 -4.91 3.44 -3.17
C VAL A 171 -5.78 3.26 -1.93
N VAL A 172 -5.20 2.71 -0.85
CA VAL A 172 -5.87 2.41 0.42
C VAL A 172 -5.58 3.44 1.51
N GLY A 173 -4.57 4.27 1.31
CA GLY A 173 -4.20 5.36 2.21
C GLY A 173 -3.14 6.27 1.62
N SER A 174 -2.82 7.35 2.30
CA SER A 174 -1.77 8.29 1.88
C SER A 174 -1.10 8.96 3.06
N ILE A 175 0.13 9.42 2.85
CA ILE A 175 0.89 10.29 3.74
C ILE A 175 1.14 11.59 2.98
N GLN A 176 0.63 12.68 3.49
CA GLN A 176 0.85 14.01 2.92
C GLN A 176 2.21 14.53 3.37
N VAL A 177 2.93 15.10 2.44
CA VAL A 177 4.24 15.72 2.67
C VAL A 177 4.09 17.21 2.40
N GLU A 178 4.31 18.04 3.43
CA GLU A 178 4.28 19.50 3.34
C GLU A 178 5.61 20.06 2.80
#